data_8c5912a697cce845fd9cbd18f0c9f37a
#
_entry.id   8c5912a697cce845fd9cbd18f0c9f37a
#
_cell.length_a   1.000
_cell.length_b   1.000
_cell.length_c   1.000
_cell.angle_alpha   90.00
_cell.angle_beta   90.00
_cell.angle_gamma   90.00
#
_symmetry.space_group_name_H-M   'P 1'
#
loop_
_entity.id
_entity.type
_entity.pdbx_description
1 polymer ?
#
loop_
_entity_poly.entity_id
_entity_poly.type
_entity_poly.pdbx_seq_one_letter_code
_entity_poly.pdbx_strand_id
1 'polypeptide(L)'
;MLSREGKPVDFTYCSITQYGAETVQTTFPTFSALLDAFYTERDRQEAAQRRGRELTRTVTSAHDRVVRKLGMLEKEYAASQDRDTLRLYGDLITANLYRMERGAARLTAQNYYDENGAELDIPLDPLLTPQQNAAKYYKRYTKAKTAEKHLREQIDKAIGERDYLESVQGEIALAQTEAEFAELRRELQE
;
A
#
# COMPACT_ATOMS: atom_id res chain seq x y z
N MET A 1 -2.28 -44.40 17.28
CA MET A 1 -2.16 -43.22 16.40
C MET A 1 -0.69 -42.87 16.25
N LEU A 2 -0.29 -42.61 15.07
CA LEU A 2 1.05 -42.12 14.73
C LEU A 2 0.98 -40.66 14.40
N SER A 3 1.85 -39.85 15.01
CA SER A 3 1.95 -38.42 14.75
C SER A 3 3.39 -38.01 14.46
N ARG A 4 3.59 -37.01 13.61
CA ARG A 4 4.88 -36.38 13.33
C ARG A 4 4.72 -34.86 13.56
N GLU A 5 5.56 -34.28 14.40
CA GLU A 5 5.46 -32.86 14.79
C GLU A 5 4.06 -32.46 15.31
N GLY A 6 3.44 -33.38 16.09
CA GLY A 6 2.08 -33.18 16.61
C GLY A 6 0.94 -33.39 15.59
N LYS A 7 1.23 -33.70 14.34
CA LYS A 7 0.22 -33.93 13.29
C LYS A 7 -0.06 -35.43 13.14
N PRO A 8 -1.34 -35.86 13.11
CA PRO A 8 -1.70 -37.27 12.88
C PRO A 8 -1.31 -37.66 11.45
N VAL A 9 -0.54 -38.71 11.33
CA VAL A 9 -0.05 -39.26 10.06
C VAL A 9 -0.82 -40.49 9.65
N ASP A 10 -0.99 -41.41 10.61
CA ASP A 10 -1.61 -42.69 10.37
C ASP A 10 -2.17 -43.32 11.68
N PHE A 11 -3.00 -44.34 11.56
CA PHE A 11 -3.49 -45.10 12.68
C PHE A 11 -3.48 -46.60 12.38
N THR A 12 -3.30 -47.39 13.42
CA THR A 12 -3.20 -48.86 13.29
C THR A 12 -3.65 -49.54 14.58
N TYR A 13 -4.04 -50.79 14.50
CA TYR A 13 -4.38 -51.63 15.62
C TYR A 13 -3.15 -52.44 16.15
N CYS A 14 -2.03 -52.41 15.45
CA CYS A 14 -0.78 -53.03 15.86
C CYS A 14 0.36 -52.01 15.85
N SER A 15 1.47 -52.36 16.51
CA SER A 15 2.66 -51.51 16.46
C SER A 15 3.34 -51.63 15.09
N ILE A 16 3.62 -50.49 14.48
CA ILE A 16 4.37 -50.38 13.23
C ILE A 16 5.57 -49.45 13.37
N THR A 17 6.68 -49.83 12.72
CA THR A 17 7.96 -49.10 12.81
C THR A 17 8.41 -48.51 11.47
N GLN A 18 7.61 -48.67 10.43
CA GLN A 18 7.97 -48.25 9.06
C GLN A 18 8.16 -46.74 8.90
N TYR A 19 7.61 -45.91 9.81
CA TYR A 19 7.71 -44.45 9.75
C TYR A 19 8.96 -43.87 10.42
N GLY A 20 9.84 -44.70 10.94
CA GLY A 20 11.10 -44.32 11.56
C GLY A 20 10.97 -43.60 12.91
N ALA A 21 12.08 -43.05 13.40
CA ALA A 21 12.18 -42.43 14.73
C ALA A 21 11.50 -41.05 14.84
N GLU A 22 11.11 -40.42 13.75
CA GLU A 22 10.49 -39.09 13.74
C GLU A 22 8.99 -39.13 14.09
N THR A 23 8.40 -40.32 14.27
CA THR A 23 7.00 -40.47 14.61
C THR A 23 6.80 -40.85 16.06
N VAL A 24 5.85 -40.18 16.71
CA VAL A 24 5.41 -40.47 18.06
C VAL A 24 4.20 -41.40 18.00
N GLN A 25 4.25 -42.51 18.74
CA GLN A 25 3.16 -43.47 18.82
C GLN A 25 2.35 -43.24 20.09
N THR A 26 1.05 -43.00 19.95
CA THR A 26 0.08 -42.86 21.06
C THR A 26 -0.90 -44.03 21.04
N THR A 27 -1.10 -44.68 22.16
CA THR A 27 -2.04 -45.80 22.34
C THR A 27 -3.37 -45.30 22.92
N PHE A 28 -4.48 -45.96 22.54
CA PHE A 28 -5.82 -45.66 23.01
C PHE A 28 -6.50 -46.91 23.57
N PRO A 29 -7.47 -46.77 24.50
CA PRO A 29 -8.11 -47.93 25.15
C PRO A 29 -8.98 -48.75 24.19
N THR A 30 -9.52 -48.12 23.16
CA THR A 30 -10.35 -48.76 22.13
C THR A 30 -10.01 -48.21 20.75
N PHE A 31 -10.29 -48.98 19.71
CA PHE A 31 -10.08 -48.57 18.33
C PHE A 31 -11.00 -47.41 17.94
N SER A 32 -12.22 -47.39 18.49
CA SER A 32 -13.16 -46.24 18.29
C SER A 32 -12.56 -44.96 18.85
N ALA A 33 -12.04 -44.96 20.07
CA ALA A 33 -11.40 -43.79 20.68
C ALA A 33 -10.18 -43.30 19.88
N LEU A 34 -9.43 -44.24 19.29
CA LEU A 34 -8.30 -43.92 18.40
C LEU A 34 -8.77 -43.23 17.11
N LEU A 35 -9.84 -43.73 16.49
CA LEU A 35 -10.40 -43.13 15.28
C LEU A 35 -10.95 -41.73 15.56
N ASP A 36 -11.73 -41.59 16.65
CA ASP A 36 -12.27 -40.28 17.04
C ASP A 36 -11.17 -39.26 17.27
N ALA A 37 -10.12 -39.61 17.98
CA ALA A 37 -8.96 -38.76 18.23
C ALA A 37 -8.22 -38.37 16.93
N PHE A 38 -8.00 -39.35 16.05
CA PHE A 38 -7.30 -39.17 14.78
C PHE A 38 -8.08 -38.20 13.85
N TYR A 39 -9.35 -38.45 13.62
CA TYR A 39 -10.16 -37.64 12.73
C TYR A 39 -10.46 -36.27 13.31
N THR A 40 -10.71 -36.15 14.61
CA THR A 40 -10.90 -34.86 15.28
C THR A 40 -9.69 -33.95 15.13
N GLU A 41 -8.49 -34.49 15.36
CA GLU A 41 -7.26 -33.69 15.23
C GLU A 41 -6.96 -33.35 13.76
N ARG A 42 -7.18 -34.28 12.84
CA ARG A 42 -7.05 -34.05 11.41
C ARG A 42 -8.01 -32.95 10.91
N ASP A 43 -9.28 -33.04 11.27
CA ASP A 43 -10.29 -32.05 10.89
C ASP A 43 -9.97 -30.67 11.45
N ARG A 44 -9.45 -30.60 12.70
CA ARG A 44 -9.00 -29.37 13.32
C ARG A 44 -7.83 -28.73 12.54
N GLN A 45 -6.86 -29.52 12.15
CA GLN A 45 -5.72 -29.04 11.36
C GLN A 45 -6.12 -28.60 9.96
N GLU A 46 -7.00 -29.36 9.30
CA GLU A 46 -7.53 -28.98 7.99
C GLU A 46 -8.35 -27.67 8.05
N ALA A 47 -9.12 -27.48 9.13
CA ALA A 47 -9.86 -26.25 9.38
C ALA A 47 -8.91 -25.06 9.61
N ALA A 48 -7.87 -25.22 10.43
CA ALA A 48 -6.86 -24.19 10.65
C ALA A 48 -6.13 -23.81 9.35
N GLN A 49 -5.72 -24.80 8.56
CA GLN A 49 -5.07 -24.55 7.26
C GLN A 49 -5.99 -23.84 6.25
N ARG A 50 -7.28 -24.19 6.21
CA ARG A 50 -8.24 -23.50 5.33
C ARG A 50 -8.39 -22.04 5.74
N ARG A 51 -8.56 -21.76 7.04
CA ARG A 51 -8.66 -20.39 7.56
C ARG A 51 -7.41 -19.58 7.33
N GLY A 52 -6.25 -20.17 7.56
CA GLY A 52 -4.97 -19.53 7.28
C GLY A 52 -4.84 -19.12 5.80
N ARG A 53 -5.15 -20.03 4.86
CA ARG A 53 -5.12 -19.74 3.43
C ARG A 53 -6.11 -18.65 3.01
N GLU A 54 -7.33 -18.67 3.57
CA GLU A 54 -8.35 -17.64 3.32
C GLU A 54 -7.88 -16.28 3.81
N LEU A 55 -7.35 -16.21 5.03
CA LEU A 55 -6.85 -14.99 5.64
C LEU A 55 -5.65 -14.43 4.87
N THR A 56 -4.66 -15.27 4.55
CA THR A 56 -3.51 -14.90 3.71
C THR A 56 -3.98 -14.28 2.39
N ARG A 57 -4.92 -14.92 1.69
CA ARG A 57 -5.45 -14.40 0.43
C ARG A 57 -6.11 -13.04 0.59
N THR A 58 -6.88 -12.85 1.66
CA THR A 58 -7.57 -11.59 1.94
C THR A 58 -6.57 -10.47 2.22
N VAL A 59 -5.59 -10.71 3.09
CA VAL A 59 -4.57 -9.71 3.47
C VAL A 59 -3.65 -9.39 2.29
N THR A 60 -3.21 -10.40 1.53
CA THR A 60 -2.41 -10.16 0.31
C THR A 60 -3.17 -9.31 -0.71
N SER A 61 -4.45 -9.60 -0.92
CA SER A 61 -5.27 -8.79 -1.84
C SER A 61 -5.46 -7.34 -1.36
N ALA A 62 -5.58 -7.11 -0.05
CA ALA A 62 -5.64 -5.79 0.55
C ALA A 62 -4.30 -5.05 0.38
N HIS A 63 -3.19 -5.70 0.72
CA HIS A 63 -1.84 -5.19 0.54
C HIS A 63 -1.56 -4.75 -0.91
N ASP A 64 -1.86 -5.61 -1.89
CA ASP A 64 -1.67 -5.30 -3.31
C ASP A 64 -2.48 -4.08 -3.78
N ARG A 65 -3.66 -3.87 -3.19
CA ARG A 65 -4.47 -2.67 -3.47
C ARG A 65 -3.83 -1.41 -2.92
N VAL A 66 -3.30 -1.47 -1.68
CA VAL A 66 -2.61 -0.34 -1.03
C VAL A 66 -1.33 0.01 -1.79
N VAL A 67 -0.52 -0.98 -2.17
CA VAL A 67 0.71 -0.77 -2.96
C VAL A 67 0.40 -0.10 -4.31
N ARG A 68 -0.65 -0.53 -5.01
CA ARG A 68 -1.07 0.12 -6.26
C ARG A 68 -1.55 1.55 -6.05
N LYS A 69 -2.33 1.80 -4.99
CA LYS A 69 -2.78 3.14 -4.59
C LYS A 69 -1.58 4.04 -4.29
N LEU A 70 -0.61 3.55 -3.53
CA LEU A 70 0.62 4.27 -3.19
C LEU A 70 1.38 4.69 -4.45
N GLY A 71 1.60 3.76 -5.39
CA GLY A 71 2.28 4.07 -6.65
C GLY A 71 1.53 5.09 -7.54
N MET A 72 0.19 5.18 -7.45
CA MET A 72 -0.57 6.22 -8.12
C MET A 72 -0.40 7.57 -7.43
N LEU A 73 -0.50 7.61 -6.10
CA LEU A 73 -0.33 8.84 -5.31
C LEU A 73 1.08 9.42 -5.47
N GLU A 74 2.11 8.60 -5.50
CA GLU A 74 3.51 9.03 -5.73
C GLU A 74 3.70 9.64 -7.11
N LYS A 75 3.08 9.08 -8.16
CA LYS A 75 3.12 9.65 -9.51
C LYS A 75 2.41 11.00 -9.58
N GLU A 76 1.25 11.13 -8.92
CA GLU A 76 0.51 12.39 -8.84
C GLU A 76 1.31 13.43 -8.04
N TYR A 77 1.95 13.01 -6.96
CA TYR A 77 2.82 13.87 -6.15
C TYR A 77 4.01 14.38 -6.96
N ALA A 78 4.70 13.50 -7.69
CA ALA A 78 5.80 13.88 -8.57
C ALA A 78 5.35 14.87 -9.66
N ALA A 79 4.18 14.67 -10.26
CA ALA A 79 3.62 15.59 -11.25
C ALA A 79 3.19 16.95 -10.66
N SER A 80 2.94 17.03 -9.35
CA SER A 80 2.59 18.28 -8.67
C SER A 80 3.79 19.14 -8.29
N GLN A 81 5.01 18.65 -8.44
CA GLN A 81 6.24 19.35 -8.04
C GLN A 81 6.62 20.55 -8.95
N ASP A 82 6.00 20.69 -10.13
CA ASP A 82 6.21 21.84 -11.04
C ASP A 82 5.60 23.17 -10.52
N ARG A 83 5.14 23.19 -9.26
CA ARG A 83 4.49 24.39 -8.68
C ARG A 83 5.41 25.60 -8.63
N ASP A 84 6.70 25.42 -8.37
CA ASP A 84 7.64 26.54 -8.23
C ASP A 84 7.83 27.23 -9.58
N THR A 85 7.78 26.48 -10.69
CA THR A 85 7.71 27.03 -12.04
C THR A 85 6.46 27.87 -12.28
N LEU A 86 5.30 27.42 -11.75
CA LEU A 86 4.05 28.20 -11.87
C LEU A 86 4.13 29.51 -11.09
N ARG A 87 4.76 29.52 -9.91
CA ARG A 87 5.01 30.73 -9.14
C ARG A 87 5.95 31.66 -9.88
N LEU A 88 7.08 31.11 -10.36
CA LEU A 88 8.09 31.85 -11.11
C LEU A 88 7.45 32.55 -12.33
N TYR A 89 6.60 31.85 -13.09
CA TYR A 89 5.89 32.44 -14.22
C TYR A 89 4.96 33.58 -13.78
N GLY A 90 4.25 33.42 -12.67
CA GLY A 90 3.41 34.48 -12.09
C GLY A 90 4.21 35.72 -11.69
N ASP A 91 5.37 35.52 -11.06
CA ASP A 91 6.28 36.58 -10.63
C ASP A 91 6.88 37.31 -11.84
N LEU A 92 7.38 36.56 -12.85
CA LEU A 92 7.94 37.15 -14.07
C LEU A 92 6.92 37.90 -14.89
N ILE A 93 5.69 37.40 -15.03
CA ILE A 93 4.59 38.16 -15.70
C ILE A 93 4.31 39.44 -14.93
N THR A 94 4.22 39.39 -13.60
CA THR A 94 3.91 40.56 -12.76
C THR A 94 5.01 41.63 -12.89
N ALA A 95 6.30 41.22 -12.88
CA ALA A 95 7.43 42.14 -13.04
C ALA A 95 7.49 42.81 -14.42
N ASN A 96 6.90 42.18 -15.44
CA ASN A 96 6.94 42.65 -16.83
C ASN A 96 5.61 43.23 -17.33
N LEU A 97 4.61 43.48 -16.48
CA LEU A 97 3.30 44.00 -16.86
C LEU A 97 3.39 45.30 -17.67
N TYR A 98 4.37 46.16 -17.37
CA TYR A 98 4.54 47.49 -18.01
C TYR A 98 4.89 47.43 -19.48
N ARG A 99 5.48 46.31 -19.95
CA ARG A 99 5.93 46.10 -21.35
C ARG A 99 5.04 45.11 -22.13
N MET A 100 4.02 44.53 -21.46
CA MET A 100 3.16 43.54 -22.08
C MET A 100 1.94 44.16 -22.73
N GLU A 101 1.64 43.75 -23.96
CA GLU A 101 0.45 44.13 -24.69
C GLU A 101 -0.65 43.08 -24.52
N ARG A 102 -1.90 43.55 -24.62
CA ARG A 102 -3.06 42.67 -24.63
C ARG A 102 -3.05 41.81 -25.90
N GLY A 103 -3.32 40.50 -25.77
CA GLY A 103 -3.36 39.59 -26.90
C GLY A 103 -2.02 38.89 -27.18
N ALA A 104 -0.97 39.15 -26.38
CA ALA A 104 0.27 38.42 -26.48
C ALA A 104 0.07 36.94 -26.11
N ALA A 105 0.59 36.04 -26.98
CA ALA A 105 0.53 34.59 -26.74
C ALA A 105 1.72 34.04 -25.93
N ARG A 106 2.78 34.87 -25.76
CA ARG A 106 4.04 34.46 -25.12
C ARG A 106 4.72 35.68 -24.51
N LEU A 107 5.41 35.51 -23.42
CA LEU A 107 6.32 36.45 -22.81
C LEU A 107 7.70 35.83 -22.69
N THR A 108 8.71 36.41 -23.31
CA THR A 108 10.12 36.08 -23.05
C THR A 108 10.62 37.02 -21.96
N ALA A 109 11.03 36.49 -20.83
CA ALA A 109 11.50 37.24 -19.67
C ALA A 109 12.75 36.61 -19.07
N GLN A 110 13.65 37.46 -18.57
CA GLN A 110 14.84 37.03 -17.85
C GLN A 110 14.45 36.48 -16.47
N ASN A 111 14.98 35.33 -16.10
CA ASN A 111 14.78 34.74 -14.79
C ASN A 111 15.72 35.41 -13.76
N TYR A 112 15.17 36.26 -12.92
CA TYR A 112 15.94 36.98 -11.86
C TYR A 112 16.39 36.08 -10.71
N TYR A 113 15.88 34.86 -10.63
CA TYR A 113 16.24 33.87 -9.62
C TYR A 113 17.36 32.94 -10.06
N ASP A 114 17.75 33.01 -11.34
CA ASP A 114 18.86 32.25 -11.91
C ASP A 114 20.12 33.13 -11.96
N GLU A 115 21.23 32.62 -11.42
CA GLU A 115 22.50 33.34 -11.38
C GLU A 115 23.00 33.70 -12.80
N ASN A 116 22.68 32.91 -13.80
CA ASN A 116 23.01 33.13 -15.20
C ASN A 116 22.02 34.02 -15.95
N GLY A 117 20.90 34.38 -15.31
CA GLY A 117 19.87 35.21 -15.89
C GLY A 117 19.22 34.61 -17.16
N ALA A 118 19.03 33.29 -17.18
CA ALA A 118 18.46 32.59 -18.32
C ALA A 118 17.13 33.17 -18.76
N GLU A 119 16.92 33.31 -20.07
CA GLU A 119 15.63 33.73 -20.61
C GLU A 119 14.64 32.56 -20.60
N LEU A 120 13.42 32.84 -20.16
CA LEU A 120 12.31 31.88 -20.12
C LEU A 120 11.16 32.36 -21.01
N ASP A 121 10.65 31.43 -21.80
CA ASP A 121 9.46 31.61 -22.61
C ASP A 121 8.22 31.17 -21.82
N ILE A 122 7.38 32.12 -21.45
CA ILE A 122 6.18 31.90 -20.63
C ILE A 122 4.96 31.92 -21.56
N PRO A 123 4.21 30.82 -21.68
CA PRO A 123 3.00 30.78 -22.48
C PRO A 123 1.89 31.61 -21.82
N LEU A 124 1.23 32.46 -22.62
CA LEU A 124 0.14 33.31 -22.20
C LEU A 124 -1.14 32.95 -22.94
N ASP A 125 -2.27 33.26 -22.31
CA ASP A 125 -3.58 33.19 -22.92
C ASP A 125 -3.91 34.52 -23.58
N PRO A 126 -4.00 34.61 -24.93
CA PRO A 126 -4.22 35.85 -25.64
C PRO A 126 -5.60 36.48 -25.33
N LEU A 127 -6.55 35.70 -24.83
CA LEU A 127 -7.88 36.18 -24.49
C LEU A 127 -7.90 36.92 -23.13
N LEU A 128 -6.85 36.75 -22.33
CA LEU A 128 -6.71 37.34 -21.01
C LEU A 128 -5.80 38.57 -21.04
N THR A 129 -6.05 39.50 -20.12
CA THR A 129 -5.11 40.61 -19.90
C THR A 129 -3.82 40.08 -19.23
N PRO A 130 -2.69 40.85 -19.30
CA PRO A 130 -1.47 40.48 -18.59
C PRO A 130 -1.68 40.17 -17.09
N GLN A 131 -2.48 41.01 -16.40
CA GLN A 131 -2.82 40.79 -14.99
C GLN A 131 -3.62 39.51 -14.75
N GLN A 132 -4.56 39.19 -15.67
CA GLN A 132 -5.35 37.97 -15.58
C GLN A 132 -4.49 36.73 -15.85
N ASN A 133 -3.51 36.83 -16.73
CA ASN A 133 -2.54 35.76 -16.96
C ASN A 133 -1.69 35.48 -15.69
N ALA A 134 -1.16 36.53 -15.05
CA ALA A 134 -0.46 36.40 -13.77
C ALA A 134 -1.35 35.74 -12.70
N ALA A 135 -2.58 36.21 -12.53
CA ALA A 135 -3.55 35.65 -11.58
C ALA A 135 -3.89 34.20 -11.89
N LYS A 136 -3.97 33.79 -13.17
CA LYS A 136 -4.16 32.40 -13.61
C LYS A 136 -3.02 31.51 -13.15
N TYR A 137 -1.76 31.94 -13.27
CA TYR A 137 -0.58 31.21 -12.81
C TYR A 137 -0.55 31.10 -11.29
N TYR A 138 -0.83 32.17 -10.54
CA TYR A 138 -0.90 32.11 -9.07
C TYR A 138 -2.04 31.22 -8.57
N LYS A 139 -3.19 31.22 -9.25
CA LYS A 139 -4.30 30.31 -8.92
C LYS A 139 -3.89 28.85 -9.12
N ARG A 140 -3.19 28.54 -10.22
CA ARG A 140 -2.63 27.20 -10.47
C ARG A 140 -1.59 26.81 -9.43
N TYR A 141 -0.69 27.71 -9.05
CA TYR A 141 0.28 27.51 -7.97
C TYR A 141 -0.39 27.17 -6.65
N THR A 142 -1.38 27.96 -6.23
CA THR A 142 -2.11 27.74 -4.98
C THR A 142 -2.82 26.37 -4.98
N LYS A 143 -3.45 26.03 -6.11
CA LYS A 143 -4.10 24.72 -6.29
C LYS A 143 -3.08 23.58 -6.18
N ALA A 144 -1.93 23.69 -6.85
CA ALA A 144 -0.87 22.69 -6.81
C ALA A 144 -0.29 22.53 -5.40
N LYS A 145 -0.05 23.64 -4.67
CA LYS A 145 0.42 23.63 -3.29
C LYS A 145 -0.54 22.93 -2.34
N THR A 146 -1.85 23.17 -2.50
CA THR A 146 -2.87 22.51 -1.67
C THR A 146 -2.97 21.01 -2.00
N ALA A 147 -2.93 20.67 -3.29
CA ALA A 147 -2.96 19.29 -3.75
C ALA A 147 -1.74 18.49 -3.23
N GLU A 148 -0.55 19.07 -3.29
CA GLU A 148 0.67 18.45 -2.79
C GLU A 148 0.59 18.12 -1.30
N LYS A 149 0.12 19.06 -0.46
CA LYS A 149 -0.08 18.81 0.97
C LYS A 149 -1.01 17.61 1.19
N HIS A 150 -2.14 17.60 0.47
CA HIS A 150 -3.13 16.53 0.60
C HIS A 150 -2.60 15.17 0.11
N LEU A 151 -1.86 15.16 -1.01
CA LEU A 151 -1.21 13.96 -1.53
C LEU A 151 -0.20 13.39 -0.53
N ARG A 152 0.61 14.25 0.08
CA ARG A 152 1.58 13.83 1.10
C ARG A 152 0.90 13.16 2.29
N GLU A 153 -0.17 13.76 2.82
CA GLU A 153 -0.96 13.17 3.90
C GLU A 153 -1.57 11.82 3.52
N GLN A 154 -2.00 11.66 2.25
CA GLN A 154 -2.53 10.39 1.76
C GLN A 154 -1.44 9.33 1.57
N ILE A 155 -0.25 9.73 1.11
CA ILE A 155 0.92 8.85 0.98
C ILE A 155 1.32 8.33 2.36
N ASP A 156 1.45 9.21 3.37
CA ASP A 156 1.82 8.82 4.73
C ASP A 156 0.80 7.82 5.33
N LYS A 157 -0.50 8.03 5.09
CA LYS A 157 -1.54 7.09 5.51
C LYS A 157 -1.44 5.75 4.79
N ALA A 158 -1.20 5.77 3.47
CA ALA A 158 -1.09 4.54 2.69
C ALA A 158 0.17 3.73 3.06
N ILE A 159 1.27 4.40 3.41
CA ILE A 159 2.48 3.76 3.96
C ILE A 159 2.15 3.06 5.28
N GLY A 160 1.49 3.74 6.23
CA GLY A 160 1.09 3.14 7.49
C GLY A 160 0.16 1.93 7.32
N GLU A 161 -0.79 2.01 6.38
CA GLU A 161 -1.69 0.90 6.05
C GLU A 161 -0.93 -0.30 5.44
N ARG A 162 0.04 -0.03 4.55
CA ARG A 162 0.91 -1.07 3.98
C ARG A 162 1.72 -1.78 5.06
N ASP A 163 2.40 -1.01 5.92
CA ASP A 163 3.27 -1.53 6.97
C ASP A 163 2.48 -2.37 7.98
N TYR A 164 1.26 -1.95 8.32
CA TYR A 164 0.34 -2.74 9.13
C TYR A 164 -0.01 -4.08 8.47
N LEU A 165 -0.40 -4.06 7.19
CA LEU A 165 -0.74 -5.29 6.46
C LEU A 165 0.46 -6.23 6.31
N GLU A 166 1.68 -5.72 6.15
CA GLU A 166 2.91 -6.51 6.15
C GLU A 166 3.17 -7.17 7.52
N SER A 167 2.92 -6.45 8.63
CA SER A 167 2.99 -7.03 9.98
C SER A 167 2.01 -8.18 10.14
N VAL A 168 0.75 -7.99 9.75
CA VAL A 168 -0.28 -9.03 9.80
C VAL A 168 0.07 -10.24 8.93
N GLN A 169 0.67 -10.04 7.75
CA GLN A 169 1.17 -11.14 6.93
C GLN A 169 2.24 -11.96 7.66
N GLY A 170 3.14 -11.28 8.38
CA GLY A 170 4.14 -11.94 9.23
C GLY A 170 3.51 -12.77 10.34
N GLU A 171 2.49 -12.26 11.01
CA GLU A 171 1.77 -12.98 12.07
C GLU A 171 0.99 -14.17 11.54
N ILE A 172 0.31 -14.04 10.39
CA ILE A 172 -0.35 -15.17 9.71
C ILE A 172 0.65 -16.29 9.39
N ALA A 173 1.86 -15.93 8.96
CA ALA A 173 2.89 -16.94 8.63
C ALA A 173 3.38 -17.71 9.86
N LEU A 174 3.29 -17.14 11.05
CA LEU A 174 3.68 -17.77 12.33
C LEU A 174 2.54 -18.53 12.98
N ALA A 175 1.29 -18.16 12.72
CA ALA A 175 0.11 -18.77 13.31
C ALA A 175 -0.08 -20.24 12.87
N GLN A 176 -0.43 -21.10 13.82
CA GLN A 176 -0.59 -22.53 13.60
C GLN A 176 -1.96 -23.06 14.02
N THR A 177 -2.66 -22.36 14.90
CA THR A 177 -3.92 -22.79 15.48
C THR A 177 -5.11 -22.01 14.93
N GLU A 178 -6.27 -22.65 14.98
CA GLU A 178 -7.55 -22.02 14.59
C GLU A 178 -7.86 -20.78 15.45
N ALA A 179 -7.50 -20.81 16.72
CA ALA A 179 -7.74 -19.69 17.65
C ALA A 179 -6.90 -18.46 17.26
N GLU A 180 -5.62 -18.64 16.93
CA GLU A 180 -4.74 -17.56 16.46
C GLU A 180 -5.26 -16.94 15.16
N PHE A 181 -5.69 -17.73 14.19
CA PHE A 181 -6.31 -17.19 12.96
C PHE A 181 -7.63 -16.46 13.23
N ALA A 182 -8.41 -16.89 14.20
CA ALA A 182 -9.65 -16.23 14.59
C ALA A 182 -9.39 -14.88 15.27
N GLU A 183 -8.32 -14.77 16.05
CA GLU A 183 -7.87 -13.53 16.68
C GLU A 183 -7.40 -12.51 15.64
N LEU A 184 -6.50 -12.91 14.74
CA LEU A 184 -6.03 -12.09 13.63
C LEU A 184 -7.18 -11.59 12.74
N ARG A 185 -8.17 -12.45 12.49
CA ARG A 185 -9.37 -12.04 11.73
C ARG A 185 -10.20 -10.99 12.44
N ARG A 186 -10.28 -11.04 13.75
CA ARG A 186 -11.02 -10.07 14.56
C ARG A 186 -10.33 -8.71 14.55
N GLU A 187 -9.01 -8.71 14.70
CA GLU A 187 -8.17 -7.50 14.61
C GLU A 187 -8.32 -6.79 13.26
N LEU A 188 -8.38 -7.54 12.16
CA LEU A 188 -8.58 -6.98 10.82
C LEU A 188 -9.98 -6.38 10.57
N GLN A 189 -10.94 -6.61 11.47
CA GLN A 189 -12.32 -6.09 11.34
C GLN A 189 -12.56 -4.84 12.20
N GLU A 190 -11.64 -4.50 13.10
CA GLU A 190 -11.64 -3.27 13.90
C GLU A 190 -10.98 -2.09 13.14
#